data_93208ca46a6acebda6de21fbef92ed7a
#
_entry.id   93208ca46a6acebda6de21fbef92ed7a
#
_cell.length_a   1.000
_cell.length_b   1.000
_cell.length_c   1.000
_cell.angle_alpha   90.00
_cell.angle_beta   90.00
_cell.angle_gamma   90.00
#
_symmetry.space_group_name_H-M   'P 1'
#
loop_
_entity.id
_entity.type
_entity.pdbx_description
1 polymer ?
#
loop_
_entity_poly.entity_id
_entity_poly.type
_entity_poly.pdbx_seq_one_letter_code
_entity_poly.pdbx_strand_id
1 'polypeptide(L)'
;MKARLIARIKEAYGQGTVEGVVWEVPAPAQPSTHRIKYRLVYVIGGERVVGYDNERGKGDHKHVRGAQAPYVFKDVPTLIRDFLQDVQETES
;
A
#
# COMPACT_ATOMS: atom_id res chain seq x y z
N MET A 1 -17.21 12.05 11.66
CA MET A 1 -16.50 12.43 10.43
C MET A 1 -16.41 11.24 9.50
N LYS A 2 -16.43 11.50 8.22
CA LYS A 2 -16.35 10.45 7.21
C LYS A 2 -14.92 10.31 6.71
N ALA A 3 -14.57 9.12 6.24
CA ALA A 3 -13.31 8.90 5.54
C ALA A 3 -13.30 9.69 4.23
N ARG A 4 -12.15 10.19 3.83
CA ARG A 4 -11.98 10.95 2.59
C ARG A 4 -10.99 10.22 1.69
N LEU A 5 -11.42 9.93 0.47
CA LEU A 5 -10.54 9.29 -0.51
C LEU A 5 -9.47 10.28 -0.97
N ILE A 6 -8.20 9.94 -0.78
CA ILE A 6 -7.08 10.76 -1.22
C ILE A 6 -6.60 10.32 -2.59
N ALA A 7 -6.48 9.01 -2.83
CA ALA A 7 -5.97 8.51 -4.10
C ALA A 7 -6.55 7.13 -4.41
N ARG A 8 -6.76 6.89 -5.68
CA ARG A 8 -7.13 5.57 -6.21
C ARG A 8 -6.24 5.30 -7.42
N ILE A 9 -5.63 4.12 -7.44
CA ILE A 9 -4.72 3.71 -8.49
C ILE A 9 -5.23 2.42 -9.10
N LYS A 10 -5.25 2.37 -10.44
CA LYS A 10 -5.52 1.13 -11.17
C LYS A 10 -4.91 1.26 -12.54
N GLU A 11 -3.72 0.67 -12.73
CA GLU A 11 -2.98 0.80 -13.98
C GLU A 11 -2.22 -0.48 -14.30
N ALA A 12 -2.08 -0.77 -15.59
CA ALA A 12 -1.18 -1.81 -16.04
C ALA A 12 0.26 -1.36 -15.81
N TYR A 13 1.10 -2.27 -15.36
CA TYR A 13 2.52 -2.01 -15.15
C TYR A 13 3.29 -3.31 -15.39
N GLY A 14 4.27 -3.28 -16.30
CA GLY A 14 5.03 -4.48 -16.60
C GLY A 14 4.13 -5.64 -17.00
N GLN A 15 4.26 -6.75 -16.32
CA GLN A 15 3.46 -7.96 -16.58
C GLN A 15 2.19 -8.02 -15.74
N GLY A 16 1.91 -7.02 -14.95
CA GLY A 16 0.81 -7.05 -14.01
C GLY A 16 0.03 -5.77 -13.94
N THR A 17 -0.63 -5.57 -12.80
CA THR A 17 -1.48 -4.43 -12.56
C THR A 17 -1.18 -3.88 -11.16
N VAL A 18 -1.01 -2.56 -11.07
CA VAL A 18 -0.96 -1.86 -9.77
C VAL A 18 -2.35 -1.37 -9.45
N GLU A 19 -2.79 -1.63 -8.22
CA GLU A 19 -4.10 -1.20 -7.74
C GLU A 19 -3.97 -0.73 -6.30
N GLY A 20 -4.78 0.25 -5.93
CA GLY A 20 -4.79 0.65 -4.55
C GLY A 20 -5.70 1.81 -4.24
N VAL A 21 -5.91 2.00 -2.96
CA VAL A 21 -6.67 3.11 -2.41
C VAL A 21 -5.94 3.68 -1.21
N VAL A 22 -6.04 4.99 -1.05
CA VAL A 22 -5.50 5.71 0.09
C VAL A 22 -6.60 6.61 0.63
N TRP A 23 -6.90 6.46 1.92
CA TRP A 23 -7.97 7.18 2.59
C TRP A 23 -7.41 7.98 3.76
N GLU A 24 -7.97 9.16 4.00
CA GLU A 24 -7.83 9.84 5.28
C GLU A 24 -9.02 9.44 6.14
N VAL A 25 -8.75 8.88 7.32
CA VAL A 25 -9.80 8.40 8.23
C VAL A 25 -9.88 9.26 9.48
N PRO A 26 -11.06 9.32 10.16
CA PRO A 26 -11.23 10.22 11.32
C PRO A 26 -10.42 9.80 12.55
N ALA A 27 -9.99 8.55 12.61
CA ALA A 27 -9.17 8.06 13.73
C ALA A 27 -8.18 7.02 13.19
N PRO A 28 -6.98 6.90 13.78
CA PRO A 28 -6.01 5.92 13.31
C PRO A 28 -6.55 4.49 13.34
N ALA A 29 -6.18 3.68 12.35
CA ALA A 29 -6.43 2.24 12.34
C ALA A 29 -5.34 1.58 13.16
N GLN A 30 -5.58 1.44 14.48
CA GLN A 30 -4.55 0.94 15.39
C GLN A 30 -4.04 -0.44 15.00
N PRO A 31 -2.74 -0.73 15.18
CA PRO A 31 -1.75 0.08 15.90
C PRO A 31 -1.07 1.21 15.10
N SER A 32 -1.51 1.50 13.87
CA SER A 32 -1.04 2.70 13.18
C SER A 32 -1.36 3.94 13.99
N THR A 33 -0.44 4.92 14.01
CA THR A 33 -0.59 6.14 14.81
C THR A 33 -0.99 7.34 13.97
N HIS A 34 -1.11 7.19 12.67
CA HIS A 34 -1.51 8.24 11.73
C HIS A 34 -2.90 7.95 11.18
N ARG A 35 -3.50 8.94 10.51
CA ARG A 35 -4.88 8.84 10.01
C ARG A 35 -4.96 8.55 8.51
N ILE A 36 -3.97 7.90 7.95
CA ILE A 36 -4.00 7.45 6.56
C ILE A 36 -4.18 5.94 6.54
N LYS A 37 -5.28 5.50 5.94
CA LYS A 37 -5.53 4.08 5.74
C LYS A 37 -5.31 3.75 4.27
N TYR A 38 -4.51 2.73 3.99
CA TYR A 38 -4.14 2.43 2.61
C TYR A 38 -4.05 0.93 2.35
N ARG A 39 -4.22 0.59 1.09
CA ARG A 39 -3.94 -0.73 0.58
C ARG A 39 -3.47 -0.57 -0.87
N LEU A 40 -2.22 -0.91 -1.14
CA LEU A 40 -1.60 -0.83 -2.46
C LEU A 40 -1.09 -2.23 -2.80
N VAL A 41 -1.40 -2.73 -4.01
CA VAL A 41 -0.99 -4.06 -4.43
C VAL A 41 -0.49 -4.05 -5.87
N TYR A 42 0.48 -4.90 -6.14
CA TYR A 42 0.93 -5.24 -7.48
C TYR A 42 0.63 -6.72 -7.71
N VAL A 43 -0.17 -7.02 -8.73
CA VAL A 43 -0.68 -8.36 -8.97
C VAL A 43 -0.24 -8.83 -10.36
N ILE A 44 0.32 -10.02 -10.44
CA ILE A 44 0.69 -10.68 -11.69
C ILE A 44 -0.02 -12.04 -11.71
N GLY A 45 -0.83 -12.28 -12.74
CA GLY A 45 -1.51 -13.57 -12.89
C GLY A 45 -2.39 -13.94 -11.70
N GLY A 46 -3.05 -12.94 -11.08
CA GLY A 46 -3.90 -13.17 -9.93
C GLY A 46 -3.15 -13.29 -8.60
N GLU A 47 -1.83 -13.22 -8.62
CA GLU A 47 -1.01 -13.38 -7.42
C GLU A 47 -0.42 -12.04 -6.99
N ARG A 48 -0.54 -11.71 -5.69
CA ARG A 48 0.03 -10.49 -5.14
C ARG A 48 1.54 -10.66 -5.00
N VAL A 49 2.29 -9.83 -5.73
CA VAL A 49 3.76 -9.82 -5.70
C VAL A 49 4.27 -8.77 -4.72
N VAL A 50 3.62 -7.60 -4.68
CA VAL A 50 3.93 -6.53 -3.73
C VAL A 50 2.64 -6.08 -3.09
N GLY A 51 2.65 -5.83 -1.78
CA GLY A 51 1.51 -5.30 -1.06
C GLY A 51 1.96 -4.40 0.08
N TYR A 52 1.29 -3.25 0.21
CA TYR A 52 1.47 -2.31 1.31
C TYR A 52 0.12 -2.06 1.92
N ASP A 53 -0.04 -2.24 3.22
CA ASP A 53 -1.28 -1.90 3.88
C ASP A 53 -1.09 -1.67 5.38
N ASN A 54 -2.13 -1.12 6.02
CA ASN A 54 -2.15 -0.90 7.46
C ASN A 54 -3.51 -1.26 8.05
N GLU A 55 -3.96 -2.46 7.76
CA GLU A 55 -5.21 -2.97 8.31
C GLU A 55 -5.23 -2.88 9.84
N ARG A 56 -6.44 -2.60 10.39
CA ARG A 56 -6.62 -2.56 11.84
C ARG A 56 -6.13 -3.87 12.48
N GLY A 57 -5.37 -3.74 13.54
CA GLY A 57 -4.81 -4.88 14.28
C GLY A 57 -3.46 -5.36 13.77
N LYS A 58 -3.00 -4.88 12.61
CA LYS A 58 -1.72 -5.33 12.03
C LYS A 58 -0.68 -4.23 11.93
N GLY A 59 -1.10 -2.97 11.87
CA GLY A 59 -0.19 -1.85 11.68
C GLY A 59 0.34 -1.74 10.26
N ASP A 60 1.22 -0.78 10.07
CA ASP A 60 1.82 -0.53 8.76
C ASP A 60 2.82 -1.64 8.42
N HIS A 61 2.62 -2.27 7.28
CA HIS A 61 3.50 -3.37 6.86
C HIS A 61 3.50 -3.51 5.34
N LYS A 62 4.48 -4.26 4.83
CA LYS A 62 4.58 -4.55 3.41
C LYS A 62 4.89 -6.02 3.18
N HIS A 63 4.49 -6.51 2.02
CA HIS A 63 4.83 -7.82 1.52
C HIS A 63 5.53 -7.67 0.18
N VAL A 64 6.68 -8.32 0.02
CA VAL A 64 7.40 -8.35 -1.24
C VAL A 64 7.82 -9.79 -1.49
N ARG A 65 7.27 -10.39 -2.54
CA ARG A 65 7.53 -11.78 -2.93
C ARG A 65 7.40 -12.76 -1.77
N GLY A 66 6.33 -12.61 -0.99
CA GLY A 66 6.03 -13.48 0.14
C GLY A 66 6.73 -13.14 1.44
N ALA A 67 7.68 -12.22 1.43
CA ALA A 67 8.35 -11.77 2.65
C ALA A 67 7.59 -10.58 3.25
N GLN A 68 7.26 -10.65 4.52
CA GLN A 68 6.56 -9.59 5.23
C GLN A 68 7.55 -8.81 6.09
N ALA A 69 7.39 -7.49 6.12
CA ALA A 69 8.22 -6.59 6.92
C ALA A 69 7.38 -5.42 7.43
N PRO A 70 7.74 -4.86 8.59
CA PRO A 70 7.11 -3.60 9.02
C PRO A 70 7.48 -2.49 8.05
N TYR A 71 6.56 -1.53 7.88
CA TYR A 71 6.79 -0.36 7.04
C TYR A 71 6.63 0.89 7.88
N VAL A 72 7.57 1.82 7.77
CA VAL A 72 7.50 3.09 8.51
C VAL A 72 6.84 4.14 7.61
N PHE A 73 5.58 4.43 7.88
CA PHE A 73 4.83 5.43 7.12
C PHE A 73 5.32 6.84 7.46
N LYS A 74 5.55 7.67 6.45
CA LYS A 74 5.93 9.07 6.61
C LYS A 74 4.84 10.00 6.09
N ASP A 75 4.52 9.87 4.81
CA ASP A 75 3.47 10.64 4.15
C ASP A 75 3.00 9.90 2.90
N VAL A 76 1.91 10.39 2.31
CA VAL A 76 1.32 9.73 1.15
C VAL A 76 2.24 9.72 -0.07
N PRO A 77 2.90 10.83 -0.46
CA PRO A 77 3.81 10.78 -1.60
C PRO A 77 4.96 9.79 -1.42
N THR A 78 5.53 9.70 -0.22
CA THR A 78 6.59 8.74 0.08
C THR A 78 6.08 7.31 0.03
N LEU A 79 4.88 7.07 0.56
CA LEU A 79 4.25 5.75 0.51
C LEU A 79 4.11 5.26 -0.93
N ILE A 80 3.57 6.10 -1.81
CA ILE A 80 3.37 5.73 -3.21
C ILE A 80 4.72 5.50 -3.90
N ARG A 81 5.70 6.36 -3.64
CA ARG A 81 7.04 6.21 -4.21
C ARG A 81 7.69 4.90 -3.77
N ASP A 82 7.62 4.58 -2.49
CA ASP A 82 8.24 3.37 -1.95
C ASP A 82 7.58 2.12 -2.52
N PHE A 83 6.25 2.14 -2.64
CA PHE A 83 5.51 1.06 -3.26
C PHE A 83 5.91 0.85 -4.72
N LEU A 84 5.92 1.92 -5.51
CA LEU A 84 6.29 1.83 -6.92
C LEU A 84 7.74 1.40 -7.11
N GLN A 85 8.63 1.79 -6.21
CA GLN A 85 10.02 1.35 -6.25
C GLN A 85 10.13 -0.16 -6.05
N ASP A 86 9.41 -0.71 -5.09
CA ASP A 86 9.40 -2.16 -4.87
C ASP A 86 8.80 -2.89 -6.08
N VAL A 87 7.74 -2.34 -6.68
CA VAL A 87 7.15 -2.89 -7.91
C VAL A 87 8.19 -2.91 -9.03
N GLN A 88 8.89 -1.81 -9.23
CA GLN A 88 9.91 -1.70 -10.27
C GLN A 88 11.03 -2.72 -10.06
N GLU A 89 11.46 -2.91 -8.82
CA GLU A 89 12.51 -3.87 -8.49
C GLU A 89 12.09 -5.31 -8.76
N THR A 90 10.81 -5.64 -8.61
CA THR A 90 10.33 -7.00 -8.91
C THR A 90 10.30 -7.28 -10.41
N GLU A 91 10.30 -6.23 -11.25
CA GLU A 91 10.33 -6.37 -12.71
C GLU A 91 11.74 -6.36 -13.29
N SER A 92 12.72 -6.12 -12.48
CA SER A 92 14.12 -6.08 -12.93
C SER A 92 14.71 -7.46 -13.19
#